data_005db0cd7036802d3f5904e66d4a62e9
#
_entry.id   005db0cd7036802d3f5904e66d4a62e9
#
_cell.length_a   1.000
_cell.length_b   1.000
_cell.length_c   1.000
_cell.angle_alpha   90.00
_cell.angle_beta   90.00
_cell.angle_gamma   90.00
#
_symmetry.space_group_name_H-M   'P 1'
#
loop_
_entity.id
_entity.type
_entity.pdbx_description
1 polymer ?
#
loop_
_entity_poly.entity_id
_entity_poly.type
_entity_poly.pdbx_seq_one_letter_code
_entity_poly.pdbx_strand_id
1 'polypeptide(L)'
;MTLAYSKIKVEPREVELKNKPQEMFLASPKGTVPVLILENGRVIDESIEIMIWALTQSDPDGWLSVGQKDKCHELIHLNDIKFKPILDNYKYPQKSEKKDPLYYREKAQEYLYKLNSLLMKNHFLLGNHINMADVALFPFIRQFYMVDPQWFAQSGYKYLHAWLQFFLDSELFLTVMKKR
;
A
#
# COMPACT_ATOMS: atom_id res chain seq x y z
N MET A 1 1.64 -6.27 -6.50
CA MET A 1 0.27 -6.49 -7.02
C MET A 1 0.11 -5.86 -8.40
N THR A 2 0.30 -4.56 -8.59
CA THR A 2 0.01 -3.88 -9.87
C THR A 2 0.79 -4.45 -11.06
N LEU A 3 2.10 -4.70 -10.94
CA LEU A 3 2.89 -5.35 -12.00
C LEU A 3 2.32 -6.73 -12.41
N ALA A 4 1.92 -7.54 -11.43
CA ALA A 4 1.31 -8.85 -11.68
C ALA A 4 -0.07 -8.73 -12.33
N TYR A 5 -0.89 -7.79 -11.89
CA TYR A 5 -2.19 -7.48 -12.47
C TYR A 5 -2.06 -7.04 -13.93
N SER A 6 -1.12 -6.14 -14.22
CA SER A 6 -0.82 -5.68 -15.59
C SER A 6 -0.07 -6.72 -16.42
N LYS A 7 0.16 -7.94 -15.89
CA LYS A 7 0.89 -9.05 -16.54
C LYS A 7 2.30 -8.68 -17.01
N ILE A 8 2.94 -7.73 -16.31
CA ILE A 8 4.30 -7.30 -16.61
C ILE A 8 5.26 -8.31 -15.99
N LYS A 9 6.09 -8.91 -16.82
CA LYS A 9 7.16 -9.80 -16.36
C LYS A 9 8.30 -8.95 -15.81
N VAL A 10 8.75 -9.27 -14.61
CA VAL A 10 9.89 -8.64 -13.95
C VAL A 10 10.83 -9.71 -13.42
N GLU A 11 12.12 -9.42 -13.39
CA GLU A 11 13.11 -10.18 -12.64
C GLU A 11 13.23 -9.59 -11.24
N PRO A 12 12.65 -10.24 -10.21
CA PRO A 12 12.73 -9.71 -8.85
C PRO A 12 14.11 -9.96 -8.26
N ARG A 13 14.69 -8.92 -7.67
CA ARG A 13 15.93 -8.97 -6.89
C ARG A 13 15.60 -8.60 -5.46
N GLU A 14 15.66 -9.60 -4.58
CA GLU A 14 15.46 -9.42 -3.15
C GLU A 14 16.62 -8.58 -2.58
N VAL A 15 16.27 -7.61 -1.76
CA VAL A 15 17.24 -6.71 -1.12
C VAL A 15 17.09 -6.79 0.39
N GLU A 16 18.20 -7.13 1.05
CA GLU A 16 18.29 -7.02 2.50
C GLU A 16 18.41 -5.54 2.91
N LEU A 17 17.37 -4.99 3.56
CA LEU A 17 17.29 -3.56 3.87
C LEU A 17 18.41 -3.05 4.78
N LYS A 18 19.04 -3.95 5.56
CA LYS A 18 20.17 -3.62 6.43
C LYS A 18 21.51 -3.63 5.68
N ASN A 19 21.57 -4.36 4.57
CA ASN A 19 22.79 -4.53 3.76
C ASN A 19 22.43 -4.38 2.28
N LYS A 20 22.16 -3.15 1.87
CA LYS A 20 21.73 -2.85 0.50
C LYS A 20 22.91 -2.95 -0.47
N PRO A 21 22.75 -3.60 -1.63
CA PRO A 21 23.81 -3.72 -2.62
C PRO A 21 24.15 -2.34 -3.26
N GLN A 22 25.40 -2.17 -3.65
CA GLN A 22 25.88 -0.91 -4.25
C GLN A 22 25.14 -0.57 -5.55
N GLU A 23 24.78 -1.58 -6.34
CA GLU A 23 24.04 -1.41 -7.60
C GLU A 23 22.68 -0.74 -7.37
N MET A 24 22.07 -0.97 -6.21
CA MET A 24 20.82 -0.30 -5.86
C MET A 24 21.01 1.20 -5.68
N PHE A 25 22.11 1.63 -5.04
CA PHE A 25 22.40 3.06 -4.85
C PHE A 25 22.81 3.74 -6.15
N LEU A 26 23.46 2.99 -7.08
CA LEU A 26 23.77 3.49 -8.43
C LEU A 26 22.48 3.71 -9.23
N ALA A 27 21.48 2.83 -9.08
CA ALA A 27 20.19 2.96 -9.75
C ALA A 27 19.29 4.04 -9.10
N SER A 28 19.23 4.08 -7.76
CA SER A 28 18.44 5.05 -6.98
C SER A 28 19.24 5.52 -5.77
N PRO A 29 19.78 6.74 -5.78
CA PRO A 29 20.52 7.31 -4.66
C PRO A 29 19.74 7.40 -3.35
N LYS A 30 18.38 7.43 -3.41
CA LYS A 30 17.51 7.38 -2.23
C LYS A 30 17.72 6.10 -1.41
N GLY A 31 18.14 5.01 -2.05
CA GLY A 31 18.33 3.72 -1.39
C GLY A 31 17.04 3.16 -0.77
N THR A 32 15.88 3.52 -1.28
CA THR A 32 14.57 3.01 -0.86
C THR A 32 14.07 1.93 -1.81
N VAL A 33 13.23 1.04 -1.32
CA VAL A 33 12.54 0.03 -2.15
C VAL A 33 11.06 0.40 -2.25
N PRO A 34 10.40 0.07 -3.38
CA PRO A 34 10.89 -0.62 -4.57
C PRO A 34 11.67 0.27 -5.54
N VAL A 35 12.52 -0.34 -6.36
CA VAL A 35 13.15 0.29 -7.53
C VAL A 35 12.84 -0.58 -8.74
N LEU A 36 12.34 0.01 -9.82
CA LEU A 36 12.11 -0.65 -11.10
C LEU A 36 13.03 -0.08 -12.16
N ILE A 37 13.82 -0.93 -12.80
CA ILE A 37 14.68 -0.58 -13.92
C ILE A 37 14.05 -1.14 -15.18
N LEU A 38 13.72 -0.27 -16.13
CA LEU A 38 13.14 -0.66 -17.41
C LEU A 38 14.24 -1.11 -18.39
N GLU A 39 13.86 -1.86 -19.43
CA GLU A 39 14.80 -2.35 -20.46
C GLU A 39 15.60 -1.24 -21.15
N ASN A 40 15.03 -0.05 -21.27
CA ASN A 40 15.70 1.13 -21.84
C ASN A 40 16.61 1.87 -20.84
N GLY A 41 16.83 1.31 -19.65
CA GLY A 41 17.65 1.89 -18.59
C GLY A 41 16.95 2.96 -17.73
N ARG A 42 15.70 3.34 -18.02
CA ARG A 42 14.95 4.28 -17.16
C ARG A 42 14.68 3.64 -15.81
N VAL A 43 14.91 4.40 -14.74
CA VAL A 43 14.64 3.99 -13.35
C VAL A 43 13.37 4.68 -12.84
N ILE A 44 12.54 3.91 -12.13
CA ILE A 44 11.36 4.39 -11.41
C ILE A 44 11.52 3.90 -9.96
N ASP A 45 11.61 4.81 -9.01
CA ASP A 45 11.94 4.51 -7.61
C ASP A 45 10.89 4.94 -6.58
N GLU A 46 9.72 5.36 -7.07
CA GLU A 46 8.53 5.58 -6.23
C GLU A 46 7.46 4.54 -6.52
N SER A 47 6.95 3.89 -5.46
CA SER A 47 5.97 2.81 -5.62
C SER A 47 4.72 3.23 -6.39
N ILE A 48 4.25 4.46 -6.19
CA ILE A 48 3.09 4.99 -6.89
C ILE A 48 3.37 5.24 -8.37
N GLU A 49 4.58 5.70 -8.72
CA GLU A 49 4.97 5.89 -10.11
C GLU A 49 5.12 4.54 -10.84
N ILE A 50 5.64 3.52 -10.14
CA ILE A 50 5.68 2.14 -10.67
C ILE A 50 4.25 1.64 -10.93
N MET A 51 3.30 1.90 -10.02
CA MET A 51 1.90 1.52 -10.20
C MET A 51 1.29 2.22 -11.41
N ILE A 52 1.46 3.54 -11.52
CA ILE A 52 0.95 4.34 -12.65
C ILE A 52 1.56 3.83 -13.96
N TRP A 53 2.88 3.65 -14.00
CA TRP A 53 3.56 3.12 -15.18
C TRP A 53 3.00 1.76 -15.59
N ALA A 54 2.84 0.83 -14.66
CA ALA A 54 2.29 -0.50 -14.94
C ALA A 54 0.87 -0.43 -15.51
N LEU A 55 0.01 0.38 -14.92
CA LEU A 55 -1.37 0.56 -15.36
C LEU A 55 -1.45 1.29 -16.72
N THR A 56 -0.48 2.14 -17.07
CA THR A 56 -0.41 2.70 -18.44
C THR A 56 -0.01 1.68 -19.48
N GLN A 57 0.66 0.57 -19.10
CA GLN A 57 0.97 -0.53 -20.03
C GLN A 57 -0.25 -1.45 -20.24
N SER A 58 -0.97 -1.79 -19.15
CA SER A 58 -2.16 -2.63 -19.20
C SER A 58 -3.03 -2.42 -17.95
N ASP A 59 -4.27 -2.00 -18.17
CA ASP A 59 -5.27 -1.75 -17.11
C ASP A 59 -6.64 -2.33 -17.52
N PRO A 60 -6.78 -3.66 -17.53
CA PRO A 60 -7.98 -4.33 -18.07
C PRO A 60 -9.28 -3.96 -17.33
N ASP A 61 -9.22 -3.67 -16.03
CA ASP A 61 -10.39 -3.37 -15.21
C ASP A 61 -10.50 -1.86 -14.85
N GLY A 62 -9.63 -1.01 -15.40
CA GLY A 62 -9.71 0.45 -15.25
C GLY A 62 -9.32 0.96 -13.85
N TRP A 63 -8.30 0.39 -13.21
CA TRP A 63 -7.84 0.83 -11.87
C TRP A 63 -7.33 2.28 -11.84
N LEU A 64 -6.82 2.82 -12.96
CA LEU A 64 -6.42 4.22 -13.04
C LEU A 64 -7.59 5.21 -12.88
N SER A 65 -8.84 4.77 -13.12
CA SER A 65 -10.06 5.54 -12.85
C SER A 65 -9.95 7.02 -13.23
N VAL A 66 -9.83 7.30 -14.51
CA VAL A 66 -9.53 8.68 -15.04
C VAL A 66 -10.43 9.75 -14.42
N GLY A 67 -11.72 9.45 -14.19
CA GLY A 67 -12.68 10.38 -13.59
C GLY A 67 -12.54 10.62 -12.08
N GLN A 68 -11.64 9.91 -11.39
CA GLN A 68 -11.44 10.00 -9.93
C GLN A 68 -9.99 10.24 -9.54
N LYS A 69 -9.16 10.64 -10.48
CA LYS A 69 -7.70 10.81 -10.30
C LYS A 69 -7.37 11.69 -9.09
N ASP A 70 -8.04 12.82 -8.93
CA ASP A 70 -7.76 13.77 -7.85
C ASP A 70 -8.08 13.17 -6.48
N LYS A 71 -9.23 12.47 -6.35
CA LYS A 71 -9.61 11.79 -5.10
C LYS A 71 -8.65 10.64 -4.77
N CYS A 72 -8.22 9.91 -5.78
CA CYS A 72 -7.24 8.85 -5.63
C CYS A 72 -5.91 9.41 -5.10
N HIS A 73 -5.40 10.47 -5.72
CA HIS A 73 -4.18 11.14 -5.28
C HIS A 73 -4.32 11.73 -3.87
N GLU A 74 -5.47 12.33 -3.53
CA GLU A 74 -5.74 12.84 -2.18
C GLU A 74 -5.64 11.74 -1.13
N LEU A 75 -6.27 10.58 -1.36
CA LEU A 75 -6.22 9.46 -0.43
C LEU A 75 -4.80 8.90 -0.27
N ILE A 76 -4.06 8.75 -1.36
CA ILE A 76 -2.68 8.27 -1.33
C ILE A 76 -1.78 9.27 -0.60
N HIS A 77 -1.91 10.56 -0.93
CA HIS A 77 -1.14 11.60 -0.25
C HIS A 77 -1.42 11.63 1.26
N LEU A 78 -2.70 11.56 1.65
CA LEU A 78 -3.10 11.51 3.05
C LEU A 78 -2.51 10.28 3.78
N ASN A 79 -2.49 9.13 3.10
CA ASN A 79 -1.83 7.94 3.61
C ASN A 79 -0.34 8.20 3.88
N ASP A 80 0.37 8.78 2.92
CA ASP A 80 1.81 8.94 3.00
C ASP A 80 2.23 9.99 4.06
N ILE A 81 1.52 11.13 4.13
CA ILE A 81 1.91 12.21 5.04
C ILE A 81 1.37 12.07 6.46
N LYS A 82 0.21 11.42 6.65
CA LYS A 82 -0.41 11.28 7.97
C LYS A 82 -0.36 9.86 8.52
N PHE A 83 -0.86 8.89 7.76
CA PHE A 83 -1.04 7.54 8.29
C PHE A 83 0.27 6.76 8.40
N LYS A 84 1.12 6.81 7.38
CA LYS A 84 2.38 6.05 7.35
C LYS A 84 3.33 6.38 8.52
N PRO A 85 3.56 7.66 8.91
CA PRO A 85 4.35 7.96 10.11
C PRO A 85 3.74 7.40 11.40
N ILE A 86 2.40 7.40 11.51
CA ILE A 86 1.70 6.81 12.65
C ILE A 86 1.88 5.30 12.67
N LEU A 87 1.69 4.64 11.52
CA LEU A 87 1.87 3.20 11.35
C LEU A 87 3.30 2.76 11.71
N ASP A 88 4.31 3.49 11.24
CA ASP A 88 5.71 3.17 11.51
C ASP A 88 6.02 3.22 13.02
N ASN A 89 5.50 4.20 13.73
CA ASN A 89 5.66 4.30 15.18
C ASN A 89 4.83 3.26 15.94
N TYR A 90 3.65 2.89 15.45
CA TYR A 90 2.83 1.82 16.03
C TYR A 90 3.50 0.46 15.88
N LYS A 91 4.10 0.21 14.72
CA LYS A 91 4.75 -1.05 14.37
C LYS A 91 6.13 -1.23 15.01
N TYR A 92 6.86 -0.11 15.22
CA TYR A 92 8.22 -0.11 15.73
C TYR A 92 8.36 0.81 16.96
N PRO A 93 7.74 0.48 18.09
CA PRO A 93 7.70 1.33 19.28
C PRO A 93 9.09 1.67 19.84
N GLN A 94 10.07 0.80 19.65
CA GLN A 94 11.46 1.01 20.05
C GLN A 94 12.18 2.13 19.27
N LYS A 95 11.66 2.55 18.12
CA LYS A 95 12.16 3.68 17.34
C LYS A 95 11.46 4.99 17.71
N SER A 96 10.37 4.89 18.44
CA SER A 96 9.58 6.01 18.90
C SER A 96 10.11 6.52 20.23
N GLU A 97 10.57 7.75 20.27
CA GLU A 97 11.32 8.28 21.42
C GLU A 97 10.55 8.31 22.74
N LYS A 98 9.25 8.16 22.83
CA LYS A 98 8.55 8.30 24.14
C LYS A 98 7.08 7.92 24.22
N LYS A 99 6.44 7.24 23.27
CA LYS A 99 4.99 7.01 23.36
C LYS A 99 4.62 5.56 23.29
N ASP A 100 3.67 5.15 24.14
CA ASP A 100 3.02 3.86 24.12
C ASP A 100 2.47 3.58 22.71
N PRO A 101 2.64 2.36 22.15
CA PRO A 101 2.01 1.94 20.91
C PRO A 101 0.51 2.26 20.85
N LEU A 102 -0.21 2.19 21.98
CA LEU A 102 -1.62 2.52 22.08
C LEU A 102 -1.92 3.97 21.68
N TYR A 103 -1.03 4.90 21.98
CA TYR A 103 -1.17 6.29 21.54
C TYR A 103 -1.22 6.40 20.00
N TYR A 104 -0.34 5.66 19.31
CA TYR A 104 -0.32 5.69 17.84
C TYR A 104 -1.52 4.97 17.24
N ARG A 105 -2.00 3.92 17.89
CA ARG A 105 -3.27 3.27 17.52
C ARG A 105 -4.44 4.25 17.61
N GLU A 106 -4.53 5.01 18.69
CA GLU A 106 -5.56 6.05 18.84
C GLU A 106 -5.45 7.14 17.76
N LYS A 107 -4.24 7.60 17.48
CA LYS A 107 -4.00 8.57 16.40
C LYS A 107 -4.37 8.06 15.01
N ALA A 108 -4.25 6.76 14.77
CA ALA A 108 -4.65 6.15 13.50
C ALA A 108 -6.17 6.12 13.32
N GLN A 109 -6.97 6.17 14.40
CA GLN A 109 -8.42 5.94 14.34
C GLN A 109 -9.14 6.95 13.43
N GLU A 110 -8.72 8.20 13.38
CA GLU A 110 -9.31 9.22 12.49
C GLU A 110 -9.19 8.77 11.02
N TYR A 111 -8.02 8.30 10.63
CA TYR A 111 -7.78 7.81 9.27
C TYR A 111 -8.55 6.52 8.97
N LEU A 112 -8.54 5.56 9.90
CA LEU A 112 -9.27 4.30 9.76
C LEU A 112 -10.79 4.56 9.67
N TYR A 113 -11.31 5.48 10.46
CA TYR A 113 -12.71 5.89 10.41
C TYR A 113 -13.07 6.52 9.05
N LYS A 114 -12.20 7.40 8.52
CA LYS A 114 -12.40 7.98 7.17
C LYS A 114 -12.52 6.88 6.11
N LEU A 115 -11.61 5.91 6.08
CA LEU A 115 -11.65 4.81 5.12
C LEU A 115 -12.90 3.93 5.33
N ASN A 116 -13.21 3.57 6.57
CA ASN A 116 -14.39 2.78 6.90
C ASN A 116 -15.69 3.47 6.44
N SER A 117 -15.76 4.81 6.56
CA SER A 117 -16.91 5.61 6.14
C SER A 117 -17.06 5.67 4.61
N LEU A 118 -15.95 5.66 3.85
CA LEU A 118 -15.99 5.53 2.39
C LEU A 118 -16.52 4.16 1.98
N LEU A 119 -16.03 3.10 2.63
CA LEU A 119 -16.42 1.72 2.37
C LEU A 119 -17.82 1.36 2.87
N MET A 120 -18.38 2.11 3.81
CA MET A 120 -19.78 1.99 4.19
C MET A 120 -20.73 2.40 3.05
N LYS A 121 -20.29 3.32 2.19
CA LYS A 121 -21.08 3.85 1.07
C LYS A 121 -20.80 3.15 -0.26
N ASN A 122 -19.65 2.49 -0.36
CA ASN A 122 -19.14 1.90 -1.60
C ASN A 122 -18.51 0.54 -1.30
N HIS A 123 -18.40 -0.32 -2.31
CA HIS A 123 -17.69 -1.60 -2.16
C HIS A 123 -16.17 -1.42 -2.05
N PHE A 124 -15.62 -0.36 -2.69
CA PHE A 124 -14.21 0.03 -2.67
C PHE A 124 -14.06 1.51 -2.33
N LEU A 125 -12.84 1.97 -2.06
CA LEU A 125 -12.60 3.31 -1.52
C LEU A 125 -13.22 4.46 -2.35
N LEU A 126 -13.25 4.33 -3.66
CA LEU A 126 -13.76 5.37 -4.56
C LEU A 126 -14.96 4.94 -5.40
N GLY A 127 -15.61 3.84 -5.08
CA GLY A 127 -16.79 3.38 -5.81
C GLY A 127 -17.03 1.87 -5.71
N ASN A 128 -17.66 1.29 -6.76
CA ASN A 128 -18.06 -0.10 -6.74
C ASN A 128 -17.06 -1.06 -7.41
N HIS A 129 -15.95 -0.53 -7.94
CA HIS A 129 -14.87 -1.28 -8.58
C HIS A 129 -13.55 -0.96 -7.92
N ILE A 130 -12.63 -1.94 -7.92
CA ILE A 130 -11.26 -1.74 -7.44
C ILE A 130 -10.63 -0.59 -8.24
N ASN A 131 -9.88 0.25 -7.54
CA ASN A 131 -9.14 1.35 -8.13
C ASN A 131 -7.72 1.43 -7.56
N MET A 132 -6.91 2.31 -8.12
CA MET A 132 -5.51 2.46 -7.73
C MET A 132 -5.35 2.82 -6.24
N ALA A 133 -6.29 3.60 -5.64
CA ALA A 133 -6.23 3.93 -4.22
C ALA A 133 -6.38 2.68 -3.35
N ASP A 134 -7.27 1.75 -3.70
CA ASP A 134 -7.43 0.50 -2.96
C ASP A 134 -6.12 -0.28 -2.91
N VAL A 135 -5.50 -0.48 -4.07
CA VAL A 135 -4.26 -1.27 -4.19
C VAL A 135 -3.06 -0.57 -3.55
N ALA A 136 -3.03 0.77 -3.59
CA ALA A 136 -1.97 1.57 -2.96
C ALA A 136 -2.07 1.56 -1.42
N LEU A 137 -3.30 1.63 -0.87
CA LEU A 137 -3.53 1.73 0.58
C LEU A 137 -3.54 0.36 1.28
N PHE A 138 -3.96 -0.68 0.58
CA PHE A 138 -4.08 -2.03 1.14
C PHE A 138 -2.82 -2.51 1.91
N PRO A 139 -1.59 -2.36 1.41
CA PRO A 139 -0.40 -2.82 2.13
C PRO A 139 -0.20 -2.15 3.49
N PHE A 140 -0.59 -0.89 3.62
CA PHE A 140 -0.45 -0.12 4.86
C PHE A 140 -1.53 -0.51 5.87
N ILE A 141 -2.77 -0.67 5.45
CA ILE A 141 -3.86 -1.14 6.31
C ILE A 141 -3.58 -2.58 6.77
N ARG A 142 -3.08 -3.45 5.87
CA ARG A 142 -2.64 -4.79 6.23
C ARG A 142 -1.54 -4.77 7.30
N GLN A 143 -0.52 -3.92 7.15
CA GLN A 143 0.54 -3.80 8.14
C GLN A 143 0.00 -3.32 9.49
N PHE A 144 -0.93 -2.38 9.49
CA PHE A 144 -1.57 -1.91 10.71
C PHE A 144 -2.38 -3.01 11.40
N TYR A 145 -3.20 -3.73 10.64
CA TYR A 145 -3.95 -4.90 11.10
C TYR A 145 -3.04 -5.95 11.75
N MET A 146 -1.89 -6.24 11.15
CA MET A 146 -0.96 -7.26 11.64
C MET A 146 -0.29 -6.94 12.98
N VAL A 147 -0.33 -5.71 13.46
CA VAL A 147 0.19 -5.35 14.79
C VAL A 147 -0.72 -5.89 15.89
N ASP A 148 -2.04 -5.75 15.75
CA ASP A 148 -3.04 -6.26 16.69
C ASP A 148 -4.31 -6.69 15.94
N PRO A 149 -4.34 -7.92 15.38
CA PRO A 149 -5.48 -8.41 14.61
C PRO A 149 -6.75 -8.54 15.44
N GLN A 150 -6.63 -8.89 16.74
CA GLN A 150 -7.78 -9.07 17.60
C GLN A 150 -8.49 -7.74 17.88
N TRP A 151 -7.72 -6.71 18.22
CA TRP A 151 -8.28 -5.38 18.38
C TRP A 151 -8.96 -4.88 17.11
N PHE A 152 -8.29 -5.06 15.95
CA PHE A 152 -8.84 -4.60 14.67
C PHE A 152 -10.17 -5.29 14.33
N ALA A 153 -10.25 -6.60 14.56
CA ALA A 153 -11.46 -7.38 14.31
C ALA A 153 -12.63 -6.98 15.25
N GLN A 154 -12.32 -6.57 16.48
CA GLN A 154 -13.30 -6.12 17.48
C GLN A 154 -13.62 -4.63 17.38
N SER A 155 -12.87 -3.88 16.56
CA SER A 155 -13.11 -2.46 16.33
C SER A 155 -14.38 -2.22 15.53
N GLY A 156 -14.93 -1.00 15.60
CA GLY A 156 -16.11 -0.61 14.81
C GLY A 156 -15.89 -0.51 13.29
N TYR A 157 -14.71 -0.89 12.77
CA TYR A 157 -14.34 -0.72 11.36
C TYR A 157 -14.73 -1.92 10.49
N LYS A 158 -15.98 -2.38 10.61
CA LYS A 158 -16.47 -3.60 9.93
C LYS A 158 -16.34 -3.57 8.41
N TYR A 159 -16.54 -2.41 7.77
CA TYR A 159 -16.44 -2.28 6.32
C TYR A 159 -14.97 -2.27 5.88
N LEU A 160 -14.10 -1.60 6.61
CA LEU A 160 -12.67 -1.63 6.36
C LEU A 160 -12.07 -3.02 6.59
N HIS A 161 -12.56 -3.75 7.60
CA HIS A 161 -12.15 -5.13 7.84
C HIS A 161 -12.60 -6.07 6.71
N ALA A 162 -13.85 -5.96 6.25
CA ALA A 162 -14.33 -6.74 5.10
C ALA A 162 -13.54 -6.46 3.82
N TRP A 163 -13.25 -5.18 3.53
CA TRP A 163 -12.41 -4.76 2.42
C TRP A 163 -10.98 -5.33 2.55
N LEU A 164 -10.39 -5.29 3.74
CA LEU A 164 -9.07 -5.87 4.00
C LEU A 164 -9.06 -7.39 3.72
N GLN A 165 -10.06 -8.13 4.21
CA GLN A 165 -10.18 -9.57 3.99
C GLN A 165 -10.34 -9.90 2.51
N PHE A 166 -11.16 -9.14 1.77
CA PHE A 166 -11.29 -9.29 0.32
C PHE A 166 -9.93 -9.29 -0.39
N PHE A 167 -9.03 -8.37 -0.04
CA PHE A 167 -7.70 -8.32 -0.64
C PHE A 167 -6.79 -9.44 -0.13
N LEU A 168 -6.85 -9.78 1.15
CA LEU A 168 -6.06 -10.88 1.73
C LEU A 168 -6.38 -12.23 1.09
N ASP A 169 -7.65 -12.46 0.75
CA ASP A 169 -8.13 -13.70 0.14
C ASP A 169 -8.02 -13.68 -1.39
N SER A 170 -7.67 -12.54 -2.00
CA SER A 170 -7.58 -12.42 -3.44
C SER A 170 -6.46 -13.28 -4.02
N GLU A 171 -6.74 -13.96 -5.13
CA GLU A 171 -5.76 -14.77 -5.86
C GLU A 171 -4.52 -13.94 -6.25
N LEU A 172 -4.73 -12.68 -6.64
CA LEU A 172 -3.65 -11.75 -6.97
C LEU A 172 -2.70 -11.55 -5.79
N PHE A 173 -3.24 -11.27 -4.59
CA PHE A 173 -2.41 -11.09 -3.40
C PHE A 173 -1.70 -12.38 -3.01
N LEU A 174 -2.43 -13.51 -2.97
CA LEU A 174 -1.86 -14.82 -2.63
C LEU A 174 -0.73 -15.22 -3.59
N THR A 175 -0.89 -14.90 -4.88
CA THR A 175 0.14 -15.20 -5.89
C THR A 175 1.40 -14.35 -5.70
N VAL A 176 1.29 -13.05 -5.44
CA VAL A 176 2.46 -12.18 -5.25
C VAL A 176 3.17 -12.40 -3.91
N MET A 177 2.48 -13.00 -2.93
CA MET A 177 3.04 -13.31 -1.61
C MET A 177 3.68 -14.70 -1.52
N LYS A 178 3.55 -15.55 -2.53
CA LYS A 178 4.30 -16.80 -2.59
C LYS A 178 5.79 -16.51 -2.61
N LYS A 179 6.52 -17.05 -1.64
CA LYS A 179 8.00 -17.01 -1.66
C LYS A 179 8.49 -17.69 -2.94
N ARG A 180 9.32 -17.01 -3.67
CA ARG A 180 10.02 -17.57 -4.84
C ARG A 180 11.32 -18.22 -4.40
#